data_ab4f3886283170c2a1963b6e8731d02f
#
_entry.id   ab4f3886283170c2a1963b6e8731d02f
#
_cell.length_a   1.000
_cell.length_b   1.000
_cell.length_c   1.000
_cell.angle_alpha   90.00
_cell.angle_beta   90.00
_cell.angle_gamma   90.00
#
_symmetry.space_group_name_H-M   'P 1'
#
loop_
_entity.id
_entity.type
_entity.pdbx_description
1 polymer ?
#
loop_
_entity_poly.entity_id
_entity_poly.type
_entity_poly.pdbx_seq_one_letter_code
_entity_poly.pdbx_strand_id
1 'polypeptide(L)'
;LKYSYQVMKKNNYNLVGSNQMLFVYPPENYEDKWLLTGIRCKDKRMCHEATMLFTKKHFKAMGGFMKGSEGEGTGMVDGMNEKIIGLTDIQHCMICICHPGNTIDKDRFKTSDVIDGRLNEFDKRIIHKILYNKN
;
A
#
# COMPACT_ATOMS: atom_id res chain seq x y z
N LEU A 1 10.53 3.87 -0.03
CA LEU A 1 11.47 3.25 -0.98
C LEU A 1 12.76 2.73 -0.30
N LYS A 2 13.45 3.56 0.50
CA LYS A 2 14.71 3.17 1.19
C LYS A 2 14.51 1.92 2.08
N TYR A 3 13.44 1.89 2.85
CA TYR A 3 13.10 0.76 3.71
C TYR A 3 12.89 -0.54 2.90
N SER A 4 12.05 -0.51 1.86
CA SER A 4 11.79 -1.67 1.00
C SER A 4 13.07 -2.19 0.34
N TYR A 5 13.94 -1.27 -0.11
CA TYR A 5 15.26 -1.64 -0.65
C TYR A 5 16.15 -2.32 0.39
N GLN A 6 16.17 -1.85 1.63
CA GLN A 6 16.94 -2.47 2.71
C GLN A 6 16.43 -3.89 3.01
N VAL A 7 15.11 -4.09 3.08
CA VAL A 7 14.50 -5.42 3.26
C VAL A 7 14.89 -6.36 2.12
N MET A 8 14.81 -5.88 0.88
CA MET A 8 15.20 -6.65 -0.31
C MET A 8 16.67 -7.08 -0.25
N LYS A 9 17.59 -6.14 0.02
CA LYS A 9 19.02 -6.41 0.04
C LYS A 9 19.45 -7.31 1.18
N LYS A 10 18.96 -7.06 2.40
CA LYS A 10 19.30 -7.84 3.59
C LYS A 10 18.98 -9.33 3.45
N ASN A 11 17.86 -9.64 2.78
CA ASN A 11 17.34 -11.00 2.68
C ASN A 11 17.49 -11.60 1.28
N ASN A 12 18.16 -10.90 0.37
CA ASN A 12 18.35 -11.32 -1.02
C ASN A 12 17.04 -11.66 -1.77
N TYR A 13 16.00 -10.89 -1.52
CA TYR A 13 14.72 -11.04 -2.24
C TYR A 13 14.80 -10.40 -3.63
N ASN A 14 14.13 -11.01 -4.62
CA ASN A 14 13.96 -10.43 -5.93
C ASN A 14 12.74 -9.52 -6.04
N LEU A 15 11.77 -9.70 -5.13
CA LEU A 15 10.57 -8.90 -4.98
C LEU A 15 10.26 -8.72 -3.49
N VAL A 16 9.88 -7.52 -3.12
CA VAL A 16 9.30 -7.19 -1.81
C VAL A 16 8.06 -6.33 -2.01
N GLY A 17 7.12 -6.43 -1.10
CA GLY A 17 5.91 -5.62 -1.11
C GLY A 17 5.14 -5.79 0.20
N SER A 18 4.05 -5.08 0.36
CA SER A 18 3.18 -5.25 1.53
C SER A 18 1.90 -5.99 1.16
N ASN A 19 1.58 -7.03 1.92
CA ASN A 19 0.29 -7.72 1.86
C ASN A 19 -0.76 -7.05 2.75
N GLN A 20 -0.49 -5.82 3.16
CA GLN A 20 -1.36 -4.99 3.97
C GLN A 20 -1.65 -3.69 3.25
N MET A 21 -2.81 -3.09 3.53
CA MET A 21 -3.18 -1.74 3.14
C MET A 21 -3.71 -0.98 4.34
N LEU A 22 -3.28 0.27 4.46
CA LEU A 22 -3.85 1.23 5.40
C LEU A 22 -4.68 2.25 4.63
N PHE A 23 -5.89 2.49 5.12
CA PHE A 23 -6.82 3.49 4.61
C PHE A 23 -7.07 4.54 5.67
N VAL A 24 -6.94 5.80 5.30
CA VAL A 24 -7.31 6.92 6.16
C VAL A 24 -8.47 7.67 5.51
N TYR A 25 -9.50 7.97 6.31
CA TYR A 25 -10.67 8.76 5.95
C TYR A 25 -10.61 10.06 6.74
N PRO A 26 -10.03 11.12 6.14
CA PRO A 26 -9.93 12.40 6.79
C PRO A 26 -11.30 13.04 6.91
N PRO A 27 -11.67 13.62 8.05
CA PRO A 27 -12.89 14.41 8.16
C PRO A 27 -12.73 15.77 7.45
N GLU A 28 -13.84 16.38 7.05
CA GLU A 28 -13.82 17.75 6.50
C GLU A 28 -13.37 18.76 7.54
N ASN A 29 -13.88 18.63 8.78
CA ASN A 29 -13.40 19.41 9.92
C ASN A 29 -12.27 18.67 10.59
N TYR A 30 -11.10 19.29 10.70
CA TYR A 30 -9.89 18.68 11.24
C TYR A 30 -10.05 18.07 12.64
N GLU A 31 -10.86 18.71 13.49
CA GLU A 31 -11.08 18.29 14.88
C GLU A 31 -12.00 17.07 15.01
N ASP A 32 -12.69 16.69 13.93
CA ASP A 32 -13.55 15.53 13.94
C ASP A 32 -12.74 14.23 13.93
N LYS A 33 -13.43 13.12 14.19
CA LYS A 33 -12.79 11.82 14.29
C LYS A 33 -12.21 11.34 12.96
N TRP A 34 -10.91 11.14 12.92
CA TRP A 34 -10.22 10.46 11.83
C TRP A 34 -10.46 8.95 11.90
N LEU A 35 -10.89 8.37 10.80
CA LEU A 35 -11.03 6.91 10.70
C LEU A 35 -9.79 6.33 10.00
N LEU A 36 -9.16 5.37 10.66
CA LEU A 36 -8.06 4.58 10.12
C LEU A 36 -8.47 3.12 10.12
N THR A 37 -8.44 2.50 8.96
CA THR A 37 -8.76 1.08 8.77
C THR A 37 -7.67 0.40 7.99
N GLY A 38 -7.73 -0.92 7.89
CA GLY A 38 -6.76 -1.64 7.09
C GLY A 38 -7.20 -3.05 6.77
N ILE A 39 -6.58 -3.59 5.74
CA ILE A 39 -6.74 -4.98 5.35
C ILE A 39 -5.38 -5.67 5.37
N ARG A 40 -5.40 -6.96 5.68
CA ARG A 40 -4.25 -7.84 5.59
C ARG A 40 -4.62 -9.10 4.83
N CYS A 41 -3.95 -9.36 3.74
CA CYS A 41 -4.08 -10.62 3.01
C CYS A 41 -3.18 -11.68 3.64
N LYS A 42 -3.68 -12.90 3.77
CA LYS A 42 -2.89 -14.03 4.31
C LYS A 42 -1.79 -14.45 3.34
N ASP A 43 -2.11 -14.50 2.06
CA ASP A 43 -1.17 -14.88 1.01
C ASP A 43 -0.20 -13.72 0.72
N LYS A 44 1.10 -13.99 0.76
CA LYS A 44 2.15 -13.02 0.46
C LYS A 44 2.13 -12.56 -1.00
N ARG A 45 1.58 -13.37 -1.91
CA ARG A 45 1.41 -13.02 -3.32
C ARG A 45 0.37 -11.91 -3.53
N MET A 46 -0.48 -11.69 -2.54
CA MET A 46 -1.44 -10.57 -2.53
C MET A 46 -0.78 -9.26 -2.06
N CYS A 47 0.46 -9.01 -2.50
CA CYS A 47 1.11 -7.74 -2.27
C CYS A 47 0.40 -6.63 -3.05
N HIS A 48 0.20 -5.49 -2.36
CA HIS A 48 -0.35 -4.31 -3.02
C HIS A 48 0.65 -3.74 -4.03
N GLU A 49 0.22 -3.56 -5.27
CA GLU A 49 1.05 -3.17 -6.41
C GLU A 49 1.89 -1.92 -6.16
N ALA A 50 1.27 -0.88 -5.58
CA ALA A 50 1.95 0.38 -5.27
C ALA A 50 3.06 0.25 -4.21
N THR A 51 3.14 -0.89 -3.50
CA THR A 51 4.21 -1.16 -2.53
C THR A 51 5.32 -2.05 -3.09
N MET A 52 5.14 -2.61 -4.29
CA MET A 52 6.08 -3.56 -4.87
C MET A 52 7.39 -2.87 -5.27
N LEU A 53 8.49 -3.47 -4.84
CA LEU A 53 9.83 -3.19 -5.32
C LEU A 53 10.44 -4.51 -5.79
N PHE A 54 10.96 -4.53 -7.00
CA PHE A 54 11.54 -5.74 -7.60
C PHE A 54 12.84 -5.43 -8.35
N THR A 55 13.66 -6.47 -8.52
CA THR A 55 14.88 -6.36 -9.31
C THR A 55 14.55 -6.31 -10.81
N LYS A 56 15.41 -5.61 -11.58
CA LYS A 56 15.28 -5.60 -13.05
C LYS A 56 15.29 -7.01 -13.64
N LYS A 57 16.08 -7.92 -13.03
CA LYS A 57 16.13 -9.33 -13.43
C LYS A 57 14.77 -10.00 -13.27
N HIS A 58 14.12 -9.80 -12.12
CA HIS A 58 12.78 -10.35 -11.84
C HIS A 58 11.74 -9.79 -12.82
N PHE A 59 11.71 -8.47 -13.01
CA PHE A 59 10.79 -7.81 -13.95
C PHE A 59 10.87 -8.42 -15.35
N LYS A 60 12.09 -8.63 -15.87
CA LYS A 60 12.29 -9.23 -17.18
C LYS A 60 11.86 -10.70 -17.22
N ALA A 61 12.13 -11.47 -16.17
CA ALA A 61 11.77 -12.88 -16.09
C ALA A 61 10.26 -13.11 -16.07
N MET A 62 9.51 -12.19 -15.43
CA MET A 62 8.04 -12.24 -15.36
C MET A 62 7.35 -11.62 -16.58
N GLY A 63 8.07 -11.09 -17.55
CA GLY A 63 7.50 -10.47 -18.74
C GLY A 63 6.96 -9.05 -18.54
N GLY A 64 7.22 -8.43 -17.39
CA GLY A 64 6.75 -7.08 -17.06
C GLY A 64 5.34 -7.03 -16.51
N PHE A 65 4.76 -5.83 -16.46
CA PHE A 65 3.38 -5.65 -16.03
C PHE A 65 2.38 -6.17 -17.06
N MET A 66 1.29 -6.73 -16.59
CA MET A 66 0.17 -7.12 -17.45
C MET A 66 -0.46 -5.87 -18.07
N LYS A 67 -0.96 -6.01 -19.29
CA LYS A 67 -1.76 -4.95 -19.94
C LYS A 67 -3.16 -4.98 -19.34
N GLY A 68 -3.55 -3.94 -18.66
CA GLY A 68 -4.87 -3.81 -18.04
C GLY A 68 -4.92 -2.56 -17.16
N SER A 69 -6.12 -2.21 -16.69
CA SER A 69 -6.33 -1.09 -15.78
C SER A 69 -6.40 -1.50 -14.31
N GLU A 70 -6.46 -2.81 -14.04
CA GLU A 70 -6.50 -3.37 -12.68
C GLU A 70 -5.68 -4.66 -12.63
N GLY A 71 -5.04 -4.91 -11.49
CA GLY A 71 -4.28 -6.13 -11.26
C GLY A 71 -2.99 -6.25 -12.07
N GLU A 72 -2.43 -5.12 -12.53
CA GLU A 72 -1.21 -5.08 -13.37
C GLU A 72 -0.02 -5.75 -12.69
N GLY A 73 0.05 -5.67 -11.37
CA GLY A 73 1.11 -6.28 -10.57
C GLY A 73 0.94 -7.78 -10.32
N THR A 74 -0.22 -8.36 -10.62
CA THR A 74 -0.49 -9.79 -10.37
C THR A 74 0.51 -10.67 -11.11
N GLY A 75 0.83 -10.35 -12.36
CA GLY A 75 1.83 -11.08 -13.13
C GLY A 75 3.24 -11.07 -12.52
N MET A 76 3.54 -10.11 -11.64
CA MET A 76 4.85 -10.01 -10.98
C MET A 76 5.05 -11.05 -9.87
N VAL A 77 3.97 -11.65 -9.38
CA VAL A 77 3.94 -12.64 -8.29
C VAL A 77 3.37 -13.98 -8.73
N ASP A 78 2.80 -14.06 -9.92
CA ASP A 78 2.16 -15.26 -10.43
C ASP A 78 3.16 -16.43 -10.49
N GLY A 79 2.73 -17.58 -10.00
CA GLY A 79 3.58 -18.78 -9.93
C GLY A 79 4.76 -18.70 -8.95
N MET A 80 4.97 -17.57 -8.26
CA MET A 80 6.05 -17.45 -7.29
C MET A 80 5.81 -18.29 -6.03
N ASN A 81 6.89 -18.87 -5.50
CA ASN A 81 6.88 -19.43 -4.16
C ASN A 81 6.84 -18.28 -3.12
N GLU A 82 5.88 -18.30 -2.22
CA GLU A 82 5.74 -17.31 -1.15
C GLU A 82 7.00 -17.09 -0.31
N LYS A 83 7.86 -18.12 -0.18
CA LYS A 83 9.11 -18.04 0.59
C LYS A 83 10.13 -17.07 0.02
N ILE A 84 10.04 -16.77 -1.28
CA ILE A 84 10.97 -15.84 -1.96
C ILE A 84 10.39 -14.44 -2.12
N ILE A 85 9.19 -14.20 -1.60
CA ILE A 85 8.56 -12.88 -1.54
C ILE A 85 8.84 -12.28 -0.17
N GLY A 86 9.52 -11.14 -0.15
CA GLY A 86 9.76 -10.39 1.07
C GLY A 86 8.58 -9.51 1.42
N LEU A 87 8.14 -9.54 2.67
CA LEU A 87 7.11 -8.63 3.15
C LEU A 87 7.73 -7.38 3.75
N THR A 88 7.15 -6.24 3.39
CA THR A 88 7.43 -4.94 3.98
C THR A 88 6.28 -4.51 4.89
N ASP A 89 6.62 -3.82 5.98
CA ASP A 89 5.63 -3.23 6.85
C ASP A 89 4.98 -2.04 6.14
N ILE A 90 3.65 -2.05 6.05
CA ILE A 90 2.87 -1.01 5.37
C ILE A 90 3.09 0.37 5.97
N GLN A 91 3.32 0.47 7.27
CA GLN A 91 3.57 1.75 7.96
C GLN A 91 4.81 2.48 7.44
N HIS A 92 5.75 1.75 6.84
CA HIS A 92 6.96 2.31 6.21
C HIS A 92 6.86 2.46 4.69
N CYS A 93 5.74 2.09 4.10
CA CYS A 93 5.55 2.08 2.65
C CYS A 93 4.63 3.20 2.20
N MET A 94 3.36 3.15 2.57
CA MET A 94 2.34 4.09 2.12
C MET A 94 1.08 4.01 2.98
N ILE A 95 0.26 5.04 2.84
CA ILE A 95 -1.11 5.08 3.33
C ILE A 95 -2.03 5.51 2.18
N CYS A 96 -3.20 4.89 2.07
CA CYS A 96 -4.19 5.27 1.08
C CYS A 96 -5.13 6.33 1.68
N ILE A 97 -5.10 7.53 1.14
CA ILE A 97 -6.00 8.61 1.55
C ILE A 97 -7.32 8.44 0.81
N CYS A 98 -8.40 8.27 1.58
CA CYS A 98 -9.75 8.06 1.07
C CYS A 98 -10.56 9.35 1.15
N HIS A 99 -11.05 9.82 0.02
CA HIS A 99 -11.85 11.04 -0.10
C HIS A 99 -12.84 10.92 -1.27
N PRO A 100 -13.89 11.74 -1.36
CA PRO A 100 -14.92 11.61 -2.40
C PRO A 100 -14.43 11.67 -3.85
N GLY A 101 -13.27 12.27 -4.09
CA GLY A 101 -12.65 12.34 -5.42
C GLY A 101 -11.79 11.14 -5.82
N ASN A 102 -11.77 10.05 -5.04
CA ASN A 102 -11.06 8.83 -5.45
C ASN A 102 -11.76 8.19 -6.66
N THR A 103 -10.99 7.71 -7.63
CA THR A 103 -11.51 7.02 -8.82
C THR A 103 -12.23 5.71 -8.47
N ILE A 104 -11.74 5.01 -7.43
CA ILE A 104 -12.32 3.76 -6.94
C ILE A 104 -12.99 4.04 -5.60
N ASP A 105 -14.24 3.59 -5.44
CA ASP A 105 -14.95 3.65 -4.17
C ASP A 105 -14.19 2.89 -3.08
N LYS A 106 -13.79 3.60 -2.04
CA LYS A 106 -13.09 3.08 -0.87
C LYS A 106 -13.99 2.84 0.33
N ASP A 107 -15.27 3.20 0.27
CA ASP A 107 -16.18 3.11 1.42
C ASP A 107 -16.35 1.69 1.93
N ARG A 108 -16.23 0.70 1.06
CA ARG A 108 -16.24 -0.73 1.44
C ARG A 108 -15.16 -1.11 2.46
N PHE A 109 -14.11 -0.33 2.61
CA PHE A 109 -13.01 -0.60 3.55
C PHE A 109 -13.17 0.10 4.89
N LYS A 110 -14.21 0.93 5.08
CA LYS A 110 -14.49 1.62 6.36
C LYS A 110 -14.76 0.66 7.52
N THR A 111 -15.29 -0.52 7.21
CA THR A 111 -15.62 -1.57 8.18
C THR A 111 -14.53 -2.64 8.32
N SER A 112 -13.41 -2.48 7.63
CA SER A 112 -12.29 -3.41 7.72
C SER A 112 -11.64 -3.34 9.11
N ASP A 113 -11.03 -4.45 9.53
CA ASP A 113 -10.32 -4.51 10.79
C ASP A 113 -9.29 -3.40 10.91
N VAL A 114 -9.20 -2.84 12.10
CA VAL A 114 -8.17 -1.85 12.40
C VAL A 114 -6.82 -2.57 12.38
N ILE A 115 -5.99 -2.23 11.41
CA ILE A 115 -4.57 -2.54 11.49
C ILE A 115 -3.94 -1.53 12.44
N ASP A 116 -3.03 -1.98 13.31
CA ASP A 116 -2.24 -1.10 14.18
C ASP A 116 -1.45 -0.09 13.33
N GLY A 117 -2.11 0.99 12.97
CA GLY A 117 -1.57 2.11 12.24
C GLY A 117 -1.88 3.39 12.99
N ARG A 118 -0.89 4.23 13.19
CA ARG A 118 -1.07 5.54 13.84
C ARG A 118 -0.69 6.63 12.87
N LEU A 119 -1.62 7.56 12.68
CA LEU A 119 -1.30 8.86 12.10
C LEU A 119 -0.88 9.80 13.21
N ASN A 120 0.31 10.36 13.07
CA ASN A 120 0.74 11.45 13.95
C ASN A 120 0.07 12.77 13.50
N GLU A 121 0.12 13.76 14.37
CA GLU A 121 -0.50 15.07 14.10
C GLU A 121 0.11 15.81 12.90
N PHE A 122 1.38 15.59 12.62
CA PHE A 122 2.03 16.18 11.45
C PHE A 122 1.44 15.63 10.15
N ASP A 123 1.26 14.29 10.07
CA ASP A 123 0.66 13.64 8.89
C ASP A 123 -0.78 14.08 8.69
N LYS A 124 -1.58 14.16 9.75
CA LYS A 124 -2.96 14.65 9.69
C LYS A 124 -3.02 16.08 9.12
N ARG A 125 -2.18 16.98 9.61
CA ARG A 125 -2.13 18.37 9.12
C ARG A 125 -1.80 18.45 7.64
N ILE A 126 -0.83 17.65 7.17
CA ILE A 126 -0.46 17.61 5.76
C ILE A 126 -1.62 17.09 4.91
N ILE A 127 -2.22 15.95 5.30
CA ILE A 127 -3.33 15.34 4.58
C ILE A 127 -4.50 16.31 4.48
N HIS A 128 -4.89 16.90 5.60
CA HIS A 128 -6.01 17.84 5.64
C HIS A 128 -5.76 19.09 4.78
N LYS A 129 -4.55 19.64 4.84
CA LYS A 129 -4.15 20.78 4.02
C LYS A 129 -4.24 20.45 2.51
N ILE A 130 -3.79 19.27 2.09
CA ILE A 130 -3.84 18.86 0.69
C ILE A 130 -5.28 18.72 0.19
N LEU A 131 -6.18 18.18 1.02
CA LEU A 131 -7.54 17.86 0.62
C LEU A 131 -8.50 19.05 0.70
N TYR A 132 -8.40 19.86 1.75
CA TYR A 132 -9.44 20.83 2.11
C TYR A 132 -8.99 22.29 2.07
N ASN A 133 -7.70 22.57 2.22
CA ASN A 133 -7.19 23.93 2.09
C ASN A 133 -6.77 24.19 0.63
N LYS A 134 -7.74 24.24 -0.26
CA LYS A 134 -7.54 24.80 -1.61
C LYS A 134 -7.49 26.32 -1.49
N ASN A 135 -6.29 26.90 -1.50
CA ASN A 135 -6.14 28.33 -1.79
C ASN A 135 -6.51 28.61 -3.24
#